data_841b092c18b5efcb204868c903dc452c
#
_entry.id   841b092c18b5efcb204868c903dc452c
#
_cell.length_a   1.000
_cell.length_b   1.000
_cell.length_c   1.000
_cell.angle_alpha   90.00
_cell.angle_beta   90.00
_cell.angle_gamma   90.00
#
_symmetry.space_group_name_H-M   'P 1'
#
loop_
_entity.id
_entity.type
_entity.pdbx_description
1 polymer ?
#
loop_
_entity_poly.entity_id
_entity_poly.type
_entity_poly.pdbx_seq_one_letter_code
_entity_poly.pdbx_strand_id
1 'polypeptide(L)'
;MVNWFSVILGLLPAIIWMAFFLQEDKKRPEPKRLIISTFILGGVIAFVALQFQTVFSGLFTSLGVKAYSPFSIFWLAGIEEFFKFLVVFLWVSKRKDFDEPIDAMIYMIIAALGFATVENIASIGRATNGFELITLRFLGATFLHTLSSGLIGY
;
A
#
# COMPACT_ATOMS: atom_id res chain seq x y z
N MET A 1 -10.77 -5.25 18.15
CA MET A 1 -10.67 -3.76 18.35
C MET A 1 -9.24 -3.33 18.04
N VAL A 2 -9.07 -2.23 17.32
CA VAL A 2 -7.73 -1.65 17.07
C VAL A 2 -7.21 -1.12 18.42
N ASN A 3 -6.03 -1.57 18.80
CA ASN A 3 -5.32 -1.15 20.02
C ASN A 3 -3.89 -0.70 19.65
N TRP A 4 -3.18 -0.11 20.58
CA TRP A 4 -1.81 0.37 20.35
C TRP A 4 -0.86 -0.74 19.84
N PHE A 5 -1.05 -1.97 20.31
CA PHE A 5 -0.28 -3.12 19.86
C PHE A 5 -0.50 -3.41 18.39
N SER A 6 -1.76 -3.38 17.91
CA SER A 6 -2.08 -3.55 16.49
C SER A 6 -1.46 -2.45 15.61
N VAL A 7 -1.41 -1.21 16.12
CA VAL A 7 -0.80 -0.08 15.40
C VAL A 7 0.71 -0.28 15.27
N ILE A 8 1.39 -0.61 16.36
CA ILE A 8 2.84 -0.84 16.37
C ILE A 8 3.20 -2.01 15.43
N LEU A 9 2.52 -3.14 15.58
CA LEU A 9 2.76 -4.31 14.74
C LEU A 9 2.45 -4.05 13.26
N GLY A 10 1.38 -3.31 12.96
CA GLY A 10 0.99 -3.00 11.60
C GLY A 10 1.95 -2.06 10.87
N LEU A 11 2.61 -1.15 11.61
CA LEU A 11 3.63 -0.24 11.09
C LEU A 11 4.99 -0.92 10.83
N LEU A 12 5.32 -1.94 11.60
CA LEU A 12 6.65 -2.54 11.61
C LEU A 12 7.10 -3.04 10.22
N PRO A 13 6.29 -3.78 9.43
CA PRO A 13 6.67 -4.18 8.08
C PRO A 13 6.98 -2.99 7.16
N ALA A 14 6.16 -1.95 7.23
CA ALA A 14 6.33 -0.79 6.38
C ALA A 14 7.62 -0.02 6.70
N ILE A 15 7.96 0.12 7.98
CA ILE A 15 9.21 0.78 8.40
C ILE A 15 10.43 0.01 7.90
N ILE A 16 10.43 -1.32 8.03
CA ILE A 16 11.55 -2.17 7.62
C ILE A 16 11.73 -2.10 6.10
N TRP A 17 10.66 -2.29 5.33
CA TRP A 17 10.71 -2.23 3.88
C TRP A 17 11.05 -0.82 3.37
N MET A 18 10.51 0.23 4.00
CA MET A 18 10.88 1.62 3.67
C MET A 18 12.36 1.85 3.89
N ALA A 19 12.92 1.42 5.02
CA ALA A 19 14.36 1.55 5.28
C ALA A 19 15.20 0.78 4.25
N PHE A 20 14.73 -0.38 3.79
CA PHE A 20 15.40 -1.16 2.75
C PHE A 20 15.38 -0.42 1.40
N PHE A 21 14.23 -0.03 0.88
CA PHE A 21 14.12 0.60 -0.43
C PHE A 21 14.76 1.99 -0.50
N LEU A 22 14.67 2.79 0.56
CA LEU A 22 15.36 4.09 0.61
C LEU A 22 16.89 3.97 0.71
N GLN A 23 17.45 2.77 0.96
CA GLN A 23 18.87 2.55 0.88
C GLN A 23 19.38 2.53 -0.56
N GLU A 24 18.55 2.17 -1.52
CA GLU A 24 18.92 2.17 -2.94
C GLU A 24 19.09 3.59 -3.48
N ASP A 25 18.40 4.56 -2.90
CA ASP A 25 18.42 5.97 -3.30
C ASP A 25 19.41 6.85 -2.50
N LYS A 26 20.49 6.27 -2.01
CA LYS A 26 21.48 7.01 -1.19
C LYS A 26 22.20 8.14 -1.93
N LYS A 27 22.28 8.09 -3.23
CA LYS A 27 23.04 9.06 -4.03
C LYS A 27 22.31 10.39 -4.15
N ARG A 28 20.99 10.39 -4.20
CA ARG A 28 20.13 11.58 -4.27
C ARG A 28 18.87 11.35 -3.43
N PRO A 29 18.99 11.43 -2.09
CA PRO A 29 17.91 11.03 -1.20
C PRO A 29 16.71 11.98 -1.32
N GLU A 30 15.54 11.37 -1.43
CA GLU A 30 14.26 12.07 -1.53
C GLU A 30 13.94 12.92 -0.28
N PRO A 31 13.27 14.08 -0.45
CA PRO A 31 12.89 14.93 0.67
C PRO A 31 12.02 14.20 1.69
N LYS A 32 12.46 14.14 2.94
CA LYS A 32 11.75 13.46 4.03
C LYS A 32 10.27 13.88 4.15
N ARG A 33 9.99 15.16 3.90
CA ARG A 33 8.60 15.68 3.93
C ARG A 33 7.72 15.03 2.87
N LEU A 34 8.28 14.83 1.67
CA LEU A 34 7.55 14.23 0.57
C LEU A 34 7.34 12.73 0.80
N ILE A 35 8.37 12.02 1.33
CA ILE A 35 8.26 10.63 1.77
C ILE A 35 7.13 10.47 2.79
N ILE A 36 7.16 11.26 3.88
CA ILE A 36 6.17 11.16 4.96
C ILE A 36 4.76 11.48 4.43
N SER A 37 4.61 12.55 3.65
CA SER A 37 3.30 12.91 3.10
C SER A 37 2.75 11.86 2.15
N THR A 38 3.58 11.28 1.29
CA THR A 38 3.17 10.20 0.37
C THR A 38 2.77 8.94 1.14
N PHE A 39 3.50 8.58 2.18
CA PHE A 39 3.16 7.47 3.06
C PHE A 39 1.79 7.68 3.74
N ILE A 40 1.55 8.88 4.31
CA ILE A 40 0.27 9.20 4.94
C ILE A 40 -0.87 9.17 3.92
N LEU A 41 -0.66 9.76 2.73
CA LEU A 41 -1.67 9.75 1.67
C LEU A 41 -1.96 8.34 1.17
N GLY A 42 -0.93 7.47 1.09
CA GLY A 42 -1.10 6.04 0.82
C GLY A 42 -2.00 5.36 1.84
N GLY A 43 -1.83 5.67 3.12
CA GLY A 43 -2.73 5.18 4.18
C GLY A 43 -4.16 5.75 4.06
N VAL A 44 -4.30 7.03 3.78
CA VAL A 44 -5.63 7.65 3.60
C VAL A 44 -6.37 7.06 2.42
N ILE A 45 -5.69 6.86 1.29
CA ILE A 45 -6.32 6.33 0.08
C ILE A 45 -6.79 4.87 0.24
N ALA A 46 -6.21 4.11 1.18
CA ALA A 46 -6.66 2.75 1.49
C ALA A 46 -8.13 2.70 1.92
N PHE A 47 -8.60 3.70 2.67
CA PHE A 47 -10.01 3.79 3.06
C PHE A 47 -10.91 4.04 1.84
N VAL A 48 -10.47 4.86 0.89
CA VAL A 48 -11.22 5.13 -0.34
C VAL A 48 -11.27 3.86 -1.20
N ALA A 49 -10.13 3.20 -1.41
CA ALA A 49 -10.04 1.96 -2.16
C ALA A 49 -10.98 0.89 -1.57
N LEU A 50 -11.03 0.75 -0.24
CA LEU A 50 -11.92 -0.19 0.44
C LEU A 50 -13.40 0.06 0.14
N GLN A 51 -13.83 1.33 0.06
CA GLN A 51 -15.22 1.66 -0.31
C GLN A 51 -15.53 1.20 -1.75
N PHE A 52 -14.63 1.49 -2.69
CA PHE A 52 -14.78 1.03 -4.06
C PHE A 52 -14.78 -0.50 -4.17
N GLN A 53 -13.89 -1.18 -3.48
CA GLN A 53 -13.86 -2.64 -3.45
C GLN A 53 -15.16 -3.23 -2.89
N THR A 54 -15.73 -2.62 -1.85
CA THR A 54 -17.00 -3.06 -1.27
C THR A 54 -18.15 -2.94 -2.27
N VAL A 55 -18.24 -1.81 -2.98
CA VAL A 55 -19.24 -1.59 -4.02
C VAL A 55 -19.09 -2.60 -5.16
N PHE A 56 -17.86 -2.77 -5.67
CA PHE A 56 -17.62 -3.72 -6.77
C PHE A 56 -17.80 -5.17 -6.36
N SER A 57 -17.45 -5.55 -5.14
CA SER A 57 -17.70 -6.90 -4.61
C SER A 57 -19.21 -7.19 -4.55
N GLY A 58 -20.02 -6.21 -4.14
CA GLY A 58 -21.49 -6.32 -4.16
C GLY A 58 -22.02 -6.48 -5.59
N LEU A 59 -21.53 -5.68 -6.53
CA LEU A 59 -21.91 -5.78 -7.94
C LEU A 59 -21.51 -7.14 -8.53
N PHE A 60 -20.31 -7.62 -8.27
CA PHE A 60 -19.84 -8.92 -8.76
C PHE A 60 -20.72 -10.07 -8.23
N THR A 61 -21.07 -10.00 -6.94
CA THR A 61 -21.99 -10.99 -6.34
C THR A 61 -23.36 -10.97 -7.01
N SER A 62 -23.90 -9.80 -7.32
CA SER A 62 -25.20 -9.67 -8.01
C SER A 62 -25.15 -10.18 -9.46
N LEU A 63 -24.00 -10.12 -10.10
CA LEU A 63 -23.74 -10.66 -11.44
C LEU A 63 -23.35 -12.16 -11.45
N GLY A 64 -23.36 -12.83 -10.29
CA GLY A 64 -23.02 -14.24 -10.15
C GLY A 64 -21.52 -14.53 -10.24
N VAL A 65 -20.65 -13.51 -10.17
CA VAL A 65 -19.20 -13.70 -10.11
C VAL A 65 -18.82 -14.21 -8.73
N LYS A 66 -18.14 -15.36 -8.66
CA LYS A 66 -17.71 -15.93 -7.38
C LYS A 66 -16.69 -15.03 -6.71
N ALA A 67 -16.85 -14.81 -5.41
CA ALA A 67 -15.83 -14.23 -4.56
C ALA A 67 -14.54 -15.07 -4.70
N TYR A 68 -13.38 -14.41 -4.71
CA TYR A 68 -12.07 -15.06 -4.92
C TYR A 68 -11.89 -15.77 -6.27
N SER A 69 -12.72 -15.49 -7.28
CA SER A 69 -12.39 -15.89 -8.65
C SER A 69 -11.17 -15.09 -9.14
N PRO A 70 -10.36 -15.64 -10.07
CA PRO A 70 -9.21 -14.90 -10.63
C PRO A 70 -9.59 -13.52 -11.16
N PHE A 71 -10.76 -13.41 -11.78
CA PHE A 71 -11.29 -12.13 -12.27
C PHE A 71 -11.56 -11.13 -11.14
N SER A 72 -12.25 -11.54 -10.06
CA SER A 72 -12.55 -10.64 -8.94
C SER A 72 -11.28 -10.23 -8.20
N ILE A 73 -10.32 -11.14 -8.00
CA ILE A 73 -9.03 -10.83 -7.36
C ILE A 73 -8.25 -9.83 -8.20
N PHE A 74 -8.12 -10.06 -9.52
CA PHE A 74 -7.41 -9.16 -10.42
C PHE A 74 -8.03 -7.76 -10.42
N TRP A 75 -9.35 -7.67 -10.47
CA TRP A 75 -10.07 -6.39 -10.48
C TRP A 75 -9.90 -5.62 -9.16
N LEU A 76 -10.05 -6.30 -8.03
CA LEU A 76 -9.90 -5.68 -6.72
C LEU A 76 -8.46 -5.21 -6.48
N ALA A 77 -7.46 -6.00 -6.88
CA ALA A 77 -6.05 -5.60 -6.84
C ALA A 77 -5.78 -4.40 -7.77
N GLY A 78 -6.39 -4.37 -8.97
CA GLY A 78 -6.30 -3.25 -9.89
C GLY A 78 -6.85 -1.94 -9.31
N ILE A 79 -7.95 -1.99 -8.55
CA ILE A 79 -8.48 -0.85 -7.82
C ILE A 79 -7.45 -0.30 -6.84
N GLU A 80 -6.80 -1.16 -6.05
CA GLU A 80 -5.78 -0.73 -5.09
C GLU A 80 -4.60 -0.05 -5.76
N GLU A 81 -4.04 -0.67 -6.80
CA GLU A 81 -2.90 -0.10 -7.52
C GLU A 81 -3.27 1.21 -8.22
N PHE A 82 -4.47 1.32 -8.77
CA PHE A 82 -4.97 2.56 -9.34
C PHE A 82 -5.02 3.70 -8.32
N PHE A 83 -5.52 3.45 -7.11
CA PHE A 83 -5.58 4.48 -6.07
C PHE A 83 -4.19 4.85 -5.54
N LYS A 84 -3.26 3.90 -5.41
CA LYS A 84 -1.87 4.20 -5.06
C LYS A 84 -1.19 5.06 -6.14
N PHE A 85 -1.39 4.71 -7.41
CA PHE A 85 -0.93 5.50 -8.54
C PHE A 85 -1.49 6.93 -8.52
N LEU A 86 -2.78 7.11 -8.22
CA LEU A 86 -3.38 8.44 -8.11
C LEU A 86 -2.70 9.31 -7.05
N VAL A 87 -2.32 8.75 -5.92
CA VAL A 87 -1.57 9.48 -4.87
C VAL A 87 -0.28 10.04 -5.45
N VAL A 88 0.52 9.22 -6.11
CA VAL A 88 1.81 9.64 -6.68
C VAL A 88 1.59 10.62 -7.83
N PHE A 89 0.67 10.33 -8.73
CA PHE A 89 0.37 11.17 -9.89
C PHE A 89 -0.14 12.57 -9.50
N LEU A 90 -1.03 12.67 -8.53
CA LEU A 90 -1.63 13.96 -8.15
C LEU A 90 -0.76 14.76 -7.17
N TRP A 91 -0.03 14.08 -6.28
CA TRP A 91 0.71 14.71 -5.19
C TRP A 91 2.18 14.91 -5.49
N VAL A 92 2.84 13.90 -6.10
CA VAL A 92 4.29 13.87 -6.25
C VAL A 92 4.75 14.34 -7.61
N SER A 93 4.13 13.88 -8.71
CA SER A 93 4.63 14.07 -10.08
C SER A 93 4.84 15.53 -10.51
N LYS A 94 4.20 16.48 -9.81
CA LYS A 94 4.31 17.93 -10.09
C LYS A 94 5.35 18.62 -9.21
N ARG A 95 6.06 17.89 -8.37
CA ARG A 95 7.09 18.45 -7.49
C ARG A 95 8.41 18.57 -8.24
N LYS A 96 9.21 19.56 -7.83
CA LYS A 96 10.53 19.79 -8.43
C LYS A 96 11.53 18.69 -8.06
N ASP A 97 11.27 18.02 -6.95
CA ASP A 97 12.07 16.92 -6.45
C ASP A 97 11.77 15.60 -7.19
N PHE A 98 10.79 15.57 -8.10
CA PHE A 98 10.47 14.43 -8.96
C PHE A 98 11.21 14.63 -10.28
N ASP A 99 12.51 14.36 -10.30
CA ASP A 99 13.42 14.69 -11.41
C ASP A 99 14.21 13.47 -11.93
N GLU A 100 14.09 12.31 -11.30
CA GLU A 100 14.71 11.06 -11.75
C GLU A 100 13.67 9.99 -12.12
N PRO A 101 13.95 9.12 -13.10
CA PRO A 101 13.03 8.02 -13.45
C PRO A 101 12.74 7.06 -12.30
N ILE A 102 13.69 6.90 -11.36
CA ILE A 102 13.55 6.02 -10.21
C ILE A 102 12.59 6.56 -9.14
N ASP A 103 12.36 7.88 -9.12
CA ASP A 103 11.49 8.52 -8.13
C ASP A 103 10.07 7.98 -8.20
N ALA A 104 9.58 7.71 -9.41
CA ALA A 104 8.25 7.14 -9.60
C ALA A 104 8.13 5.78 -8.89
N MET A 105 9.14 4.92 -9.00
CA MET A 105 9.18 3.63 -8.29
C MET A 105 9.20 3.84 -6.78
N ILE A 106 10.09 4.73 -6.29
CA ILE A 106 10.28 5.00 -4.87
C ILE A 106 8.97 5.50 -4.25
N TYR A 107 8.34 6.51 -4.86
CA TYR A 107 7.09 7.07 -4.34
C TYR A 107 5.90 6.12 -4.45
N MET A 108 5.85 5.27 -5.49
CA MET A 108 4.86 4.21 -5.58
C MET A 108 5.03 3.17 -4.46
N ILE A 109 6.26 2.77 -4.16
CA ILE A 109 6.56 1.89 -3.03
C ILE A 109 6.17 2.53 -1.69
N ILE A 110 6.47 3.83 -1.50
CA ILE A 110 6.13 4.55 -0.28
C ILE A 110 4.60 4.65 -0.10
N ALA A 111 3.85 4.96 -1.16
CA ALA A 111 2.39 4.97 -1.12
C ALA A 111 1.83 3.58 -0.80
N ALA A 112 2.41 2.52 -1.40
CA ALA A 112 2.03 1.14 -1.14
C ALA A 112 2.29 0.71 0.31
N LEU A 113 3.40 1.14 0.90
CA LEU A 113 3.71 0.87 2.31
C LEU A 113 2.74 1.56 3.26
N GLY A 114 2.34 2.80 2.95
CA GLY A 114 1.29 3.51 3.69
C GLY A 114 -0.05 2.77 3.61
N PHE A 115 -0.43 2.35 2.41
CA PHE A 115 -1.64 1.56 2.13
C PHE A 115 -1.63 0.24 2.92
N ALA A 116 -0.58 -0.55 2.77
CA ALA A 116 -0.41 -1.83 3.46
C ALA A 116 -0.41 -1.71 4.99
N THR A 117 0.07 -0.59 5.53
CA THR A 117 0.02 -0.32 6.98
C THR A 117 -1.40 -0.31 7.50
N VAL A 118 -2.31 0.39 6.82
CA VAL A 118 -3.73 0.46 7.21
C VAL A 118 -4.37 -0.92 7.14
N GLU A 119 -4.11 -1.69 6.09
CA GLU A 119 -4.60 -3.06 5.98
C GLU A 119 -4.03 -3.98 7.06
N ASN A 120 -2.74 -3.86 7.39
CA ASN A 120 -2.10 -4.63 8.44
C ASN A 120 -2.76 -4.36 9.79
N ILE A 121 -2.95 -3.08 10.16
CA ILE A 121 -3.61 -2.70 11.40
C ILE A 121 -5.04 -3.26 11.46
N ALA A 122 -5.81 -3.12 10.38
CA ALA A 122 -7.17 -3.64 10.30
C ALA A 122 -7.23 -5.17 10.40
N SER A 123 -6.27 -5.86 9.79
CA SER A 123 -6.20 -7.33 9.80
C SER A 123 -5.80 -7.88 11.18
N ILE A 124 -4.80 -7.26 11.83
CA ILE A 124 -4.36 -7.65 13.18
C ILE A 124 -5.48 -7.43 14.20
N GLY A 125 -6.25 -6.35 14.07
CA GLY A 125 -7.38 -6.06 14.95
C GLY A 125 -8.50 -7.11 14.91
N ARG A 126 -8.51 -7.98 13.89
CA ARG A 126 -9.49 -9.09 13.70
C ARG A 126 -8.88 -10.46 13.96
N ALA A 127 -7.56 -10.58 14.05
CA ALA A 127 -6.86 -11.84 14.19
C ALA A 127 -6.86 -12.36 15.64
N THR A 128 -6.87 -13.67 15.79
CA THR A 128 -6.65 -14.35 17.09
C THR A 128 -5.17 -14.33 17.49
N ASN A 129 -4.26 -14.43 16.50
CA ASN A 129 -2.82 -14.32 16.68
C ASN A 129 -2.25 -13.24 15.76
N GLY A 130 -2.13 -12.01 16.28
CA GLY A 130 -1.65 -10.87 15.51
C GLY A 130 -0.19 -10.97 15.10
N PHE A 131 0.66 -11.63 15.90
CA PHE A 131 2.08 -11.78 15.60
C PHE A 131 2.33 -12.73 14.42
N GLU A 132 1.66 -13.86 14.39
CA GLU A 132 1.74 -14.82 13.28
C GLU A 132 1.23 -14.18 11.98
N LEU A 133 0.07 -13.51 12.06
CA LEU A 133 -0.50 -12.83 10.91
C LEU A 133 0.45 -11.78 10.34
N ILE A 134 1.07 -10.93 11.18
CA ILE A 134 1.95 -9.87 10.67
C ILE A 134 3.22 -10.44 10.05
N THR A 135 3.74 -11.55 10.55
CA THR A 135 4.89 -12.23 9.95
C THR A 135 4.57 -12.72 8.54
N LEU A 136 3.39 -13.33 8.35
CA LEU A 136 2.91 -13.74 7.03
C LEU A 136 2.67 -12.55 6.10
N ARG A 137 2.11 -11.46 6.62
CA ARG A 137 1.87 -10.24 5.85
C ARG A 137 3.16 -9.49 5.51
N PHE A 138 4.19 -9.56 6.36
CA PHE A 138 5.49 -8.95 6.10
C PHE A 138 6.16 -9.56 4.84
N LEU A 139 6.21 -10.89 4.76
CA LEU A 139 6.82 -11.62 3.64
C LEU A 139 5.88 -11.75 2.43
N GLY A 140 4.57 -11.72 2.65
CA GLY A 140 3.55 -11.87 1.62
C GLY A 140 2.94 -10.54 1.21
N ALA A 141 1.82 -10.16 1.82
CA ALA A 141 1.00 -9.04 1.35
C ALA A 141 1.76 -7.70 1.28
N THR A 142 2.50 -7.31 2.33
CA THR A 142 3.24 -6.04 2.33
C THR A 142 4.32 -6.02 1.26
N PHE A 143 5.04 -7.13 1.11
CA PHE A 143 6.08 -7.25 0.08
C PHE A 143 5.47 -7.25 -1.34
N LEU A 144 4.36 -7.95 -1.55
CA LEU A 144 3.65 -7.92 -2.84
C LEU A 144 3.17 -6.51 -3.20
N HIS A 145 2.60 -5.75 -2.26
CA HIS A 145 2.24 -4.36 -2.49
C HIS A 145 3.43 -3.51 -2.92
N THR A 146 4.60 -3.69 -2.30
CA THR A 146 5.79 -2.93 -2.68
C THR A 146 6.30 -3.31 -4.07
N LEU A 147 6.31 -4.60 -4.40
CA LEU A 147 6.77 -5.06 -5.71
C LEU A 147 5.82 -4.65 -6.84
N SER A 148 4.50 -4.86 -6.67
CA SER A 148 3.51 -4.50 -7.70
C SER A 148 3.50 -3.00 -7.95
N SER A 149 3.48 -2.20 -6.89
CA SER A 149 3.49 -0.73 -7.01
C SER A 149 4.83 -0.21 -7.52
N GLY A 150 5.95 -0.80 -7.13
CA GLY A 150 7.26 -0.47 -7.68
C GLY A 150 7.35 -0.74 -9.18
N LEU A 151 6.78 -1.87 -9.64
CA LEU A 151 6.71 -2.21 -11.07
C LEU A 151 5.83 -1.23 -11.86
N ILE A 152 4.72 -0.77 -11.27
CA ILE A 152 3.85 0.24 -11.90
C ILE A 152 4.54 1.60 -11.98
N GLY A 153 5.41 1.92 -11.00
CA GLY A 153 6.22 3.14 -11.00
C GLY A 153 7.38 3.13 -11.99
N TYR A 154 7.81 1.95 -12.42
CA TYR A 154 8.87 1.79 -13.43
C TYR A 154 8.40 2.14 -14.83
#